data_c6400f3c71128d214a3cc7f696afaabd
#
_entry.id   c6400f3c71128d214a3cc7f696afaabd
#
_cell.length_a   1.000
_cell.length_b   1.000
_cell.length_c   1.000
_cell.angle_alpha   90.00
_cell.angle_beta   90.00
_cell.angle_gamma   90.00
#
_symmetry.space_group_name_H-M   'P 1'
#
loop_
_entity.id
_entity.type
_entity.pdbx_description
1 polymer ?
#
loop_
_entity_poly.entity_id
_entity_poly.type
_entity_poly.pdbx_seq_one_letter_code
_entity_poly.pdbx_strand_id
1 'polypeptide(L)'
;MDYYYELLIGFLAFWGVLYLIGRIPALRKHGLDVEPFYLMFRIYNVNGFFDKFLKFRRAVGVFATLGEISGVFLAAYSIWFFLNNLLSLFYAPSQFQAVTLVVPFVTIQSTQLLIYFFAAIPIILVVHEFAHAIVSRYEGISLKSGGIALFAILIAGFVEPDEKEFKAASPRKRRRVLAAGSWSNIVLAALVGALLIFQPGFAYFLPSPVRSAFYGPASGIVITGFYSDQGVQLAGAKVGDWITSVNGVSVSELGQLNSMTLPVNATVILDIRSGGGTRTVQVTTIPNPNNTSRGALGIYGNTYYPPDVNVPEMPAWVFSFLLWLSYFSAVVGAFNMLPMVPFDGEGYFTSFLDEYVPAKPAKYIRYAVNIFIFVLFAGNLLASLIRVGFRPF
;
A
#
# COMPACT_ATOMS: atom_id res chain seq x y z
N MET A 1 -3.13 -14.77 -27.22
CA MET A 1 -2.88 -13.41 -27.78
C MET A 1 -4.19 -12.65 -27.99
N ASP A 2 -5.26 -13.29 -28.37
CA ASP A 2 -6.54 -12.63 -28.72
C ASP A 2 -7.20 -11.89 -27.54
N TYR A 3 -7.18 -12.46 -26.33
CA TYR A 3 -7.79 -11.86 -25.16
C TYR A 3 -7.23 -10.48 -24.78
N TYR A 4 -5.92 -10.28 -24.90
CA TYR A 4 -5.30 -8.97 -24.60
C TYR A 4 -5.66 -7.90 -25.62
N TYR A 5 -5.83 -8.27 -26.90
CA TYR A 5 -6.32 -7.36 -27.94
C TYR A 5 -7.76 -6.96 -27.72
N GLU A 6 -8.62 -7.90 -27.31
CA GLU A 6 -10.02 -7.62 -26.97
C GLU A 6 -10.13 -6.66 -25.79
N LEU A 7 -9.34 -6.88 -24.72
CA LEU A 7 -9.27 -5.96 -23.59
C LEU A 7 -8.78 -4.57 -23.99
N LEU A 8 -7.74 -4.48 -24.82
CA LEU A 8 -7.22 -3.20 -25.30
C LEU A 8 -8.26 -2.46 -26.15
N ILE A 9 -8.91 -3.15 -27.07
CA ILE A 9 -9.97 -2.58 -27.91
C ILE A 9 -11.13 -2.11 -27.03
N GLY A 10 -11.57 -2.92 -26.09
CA GLY A 10 -12.61 -2.57 -25.12
C GLY A 10 -12.25 -1.34 -24.28
N PHE A 11 -11.03 -1.25 -23.79
CA PHE A 11 -10.51 -0.11 -23.06
C PHE A 11 -10.49 1.18 -23.93
N LEU A 12 -9.97 1.08 -25.15
CA LEU A 12 -9.93 2.23 -26.07
C LEU A 12 -11.35 2.66 -26.49
N ALA A 13 -12.25 1.69 -26.75
CA ALA A 13 -13.63 1.98 -27.09
C ALA A 13 -14.36 2.65 -25.91
N PHE A 14 -14.18 2.16 -24.68
CA PHE A 14 -14.72 2.78 -23.46
C PHE A 14 -14.29 4.25 -23.35
N TRP A 15 -12.98 4.53 -23.47
CA TRP A 15 -12.47 5.89 -23.39
C TRP A 15 -12.88 6.75 -24.59
N GLY A 16 -13.02 6.18 -25.78
CA GLY A 16 -13.55 6.86 -26.94
C GLY A 16 -15.00 7.32 -26.74
N VAL A 17 -15.85 6.45 -26.18
CA VAL A 17 -17.24 6.76 -25.84
C VAL A 17 -17.30 7.85 -24.76
N LEU A 18 -16.50 7.73 -23.68
CA LEU A 18 -16.45 8.74 -22.62
C LEU A 18 -15.99 10.11 -23.17
N TYR A 19 -14.98 10.11 -24.04
CA TYR A 19 -14.50 11.34 -24.66
C TYR A 19 -15.58 12.03 -25.51
N LEU A 20 -16.36 11.27 -26.28
CA LEU A 20 -17.48 11.80 -27.06
C LEU A 20 -18.59 12.34 -26.14
N ILE A 21 -18.92 11.62 -25.06
CA ILE A 21 -19.88 12.07 -24.03
C ILE A 21 -19.39 13.39 -23.40
N GLY A 22 -18.13 13.53 -23.11
CA GLY A 22 -17.51 14.73 -22.55
C GLY A 22 -17.59 15.96 -23.49
N ARG A 23 -17.87 15.78 -24.78
CA ARG A 23 -18.10 16.89 -25.72
C ARG A 23 -19.51 17.47 -25.63
N ILE A 24 -20.44 16.83 -24.93
CA ILE A 24 -21.82 17.33 -24.75
C ILE A 24 -21.81 18.58 -23.85
N PRO A 25 -22.22 19.78 -24.36
CA PRO A 25 -22.11 21.03 -23.60
C PRO A 25 -22.93 21.05 -22.30
N ALA A 26 -24.07 20.34 -22.28
CA ALA A 26 -24.90 20.22 -21.09
C ALA A 26 -24.15 19.52 -19.94
N LEU A 27 -23.40 18.46 -20.20
CA LEU A 27 -22.65 17.72 -19.18
C LEU A 27 -21.45 18.52 -18.65
N ARG A 28 -20.77 19.26 -19.51
CA ARG A 28 -19.69 20.18 -19.09
C ARG A 28 -20.18 21.27 -18.13
N LYS A 29 -21.37 21.83 -18.38
CA LYS A 29 -21.98 22.80 -17.47
C LYS A 29 -22.27 22.23 -16.07
N HIS A 30 -22.47 20.92 -15.97
CA HIS A 30 -22.69 20.24 -14.70
C HIS A 30 -21.40 19.70 -14.06
N GLY A 31 -20.24 20.14 -14.54
CA GLY A 31 -18.95 19.82 -13.93
C GLY A 31 -18.27 18.57 -14.46
N LEU A 32 -18.80 17.93 -15.53
CA LEU A 32 -18.11 16.82 -16.20
C LEU A 32 -17.04 17.34 -17.15
N ASP A 33 -15.79 16.95 -16.91
CA ASP A 33 -14.65 17.24 -17.74
C ASP A 33 -14.02 15.92 -18.19
N VAL A 34 -13.88 15.71 -19.50
CA VAL A 34 -13.33 14.46 -20.05
C VAL A 34 -12.25 14.78 -21.07
N GLU A 35 -11.07 14.26 -20.77
CA GLU A 35 -9.90 14.28 -21.64
C GLU A 35 -9.48 12.82 -21.96
N PRO A 36 -8.59 12.56 -22.90
CA PRO A 36 -8.12 11.20 -23.17
C PRO A 36 -7.58 10.52 -21.90
N PHE A 37 -8.18 9.39 -21.52
CA PHE A 37 -7.85 8.60 -20.33
C PHE A 37 -8.02 9.33 -18.99
N TYR A 38 -8.78 10.42 -18.96
CA TYR A 38 -9.06 11.19 -17.79
C TYR A 38 -10.49 11.71 -17.80
N LEU A 39 -11.23 11.43 -16.73
CA LEU A 39 -12.58 11.96 -16.49
C LEU A 39 -12.60 12.58 -15.10
N MET A 40 -13.14 13.78 -15.00
CA MET A 40 -13.35 14.46 -13.72
C MET A 40 -14.80 14.92 -13.63
N PHE A 41 -15.43 14.58 -12.51
CA PHE A 41 -16.74 15.12 -12.16
C PHE A 41 -16.60 16.06 -10.98
N ARG A 42 -16.75 17.38 -11.24
CA ARG A 42 -16.58 18.45 -10.25
C ARG A 42 -17.90 18.79 -9.60
N ILE A 43 -17.89 18.86 -8.29
CA ILE A 43 -18.97 19.40 -7.46
C ILE A 43 -18.47 20.72 -6.88
N TYR A 44 -19.19 21.79 -7.17
CA TYR A 44 -18.91 23.13 -6.65
C TYR A 44 -19.63 23.34 -5.32
N ASN A 45 -19.26 24.39 -4.57
CA ASN A 45 -19.87 24.75 -3.30
C ASN A 45 -19.79 23.68 -2.19
N VAL A 46 -18.69 22.91 -2.17
CA VAL A 46 -18.46 21.83 -1.19
C VAL A 46 -18.13 22.34 0.22
N ASN A 47 -17.82 23.62 0.39
CA ASN A 47 -17.41 24.22 1.66
C ASN A 47 -18.35 23.87 2.82
N GLY A 48 -19.67 24.10 2.63
CA GLY A 48 -20.66 23.84 3.67
C GLY A 48 -20.77 22.39 4.12
N PHE A 49 -20.38 21.43 3.26
CA PHE A 49 -20.27 20.03 3.63
C PHE A 49 -19.10 19.80 4.60
N PHE A 50 -17.92 20.33 4.28
CA PHE A 50 -16.72 20.16 5.12
C PHE A 50 -16.77 21.01 6.38
N ASP A 51 -17.46 22.17 6.37
CA ASP A 51 -17.65 22.99 7.56
C ASP A 51 -18.39 22.26 8.69
N LYS A 52 -19.20 21.26 8.38
CA LYS A 52 -19.86 20.42 9.39
C LYS A 52 -18.87 19.68 10.30
N PHE A 53 -17.67 19.35 9.80
CA PHE A 53 -16.62 18.70 10.60
C PHE A 53 -15.96 19.69 11.56
N LEU A 54 -16.07 21.00 11.33
CA LEU A 54 -15.50 22.04 12.20
C LEU A 54 -16.22 22.16 13.55
N LYS A 55 -17.39 21.50 13.73
CA LYS A 55 -17.97 21.32 15.07
C LYS A 55 -17.00 20.61 16.01
N PHE A 56 -16.10 19.79 15.49
CA PHE A 56 -15.01 19.10 16.23
C PHE A 56 -13.67 19.85 16.13
N ARG A 57 -13.69 21.19 16.13
CA ARG A 57 -12.55 22.06 15.87
C ARG A 57 -11.29 21.69 16.68
N ARG A 58 -11.45 21.26 17.95
CA ARG A 58 -10.31 20.83 18.78
C ARG A 58 -9.65 19.56 18.24
N ALA A 59 -10.44 18.56 17.87
CA ALA A 59 -9.94 17.31 17.32
C ALA A 59 -9.25 17.55 15.96
N VAL A 60 -9.87 18.35 15.08
CA VAL A 60 -9.26 18.72 13.80
C VAL A 60 -7.95 19.46 14.00
N GLY A 61 -7.87 20.39 14.97
CA GLY A 61 -6.63 21.11 15.28
C GLY A 61 -5.51 20.22 15.81
N VAL A 62 -5.85 19.24 16.67
CA VAL A 62 -4.90 18.21 17.14
C VAL A 62 -4.44 17.35 15.97
N PHE A 63 -5.37 16.86 15.15
CA PHE A 63 -5.07 16.05 13.97
C PHE A 63 -4.14 16.79 13.00
N ALA A 64 -4.43 18.06 12.69
CA ALA A 64 -3.60 18.89 11.81
C ALA A 64 -2.19 19.14 12.36
N THR A 65 -2.07 19.31 13.70
CA THR A 65 -0.78 19.50 14.36
C THR A 65 0.03 18.21 14.38
N LEU A 66 -0.60 17.08 14.69
CA LEU A 66 0.06 15.76 14.60
C LEU A 66 0.49 15.45 13.17
N GLY A 67 -0.34 15.79 12.18
CA GLY A 67 0.01 15.67 10.76
C GLY A 67 1.22 16.52 10.39
N GLU A 68 1.26 17.79 10.81
CA GLU A 68 2.42 18.68 10.59
C GLU A 68 3.70 18.06 11.15
N ILE A 69 3.68 17.55 12.38
CA ILE A 69 4.84 16.91 13.01
C ILE A 69 5.20 15.61 12.28
N SER A 70 4.23 14.76 12.04
CA SER A 70 4.42 13.45 11.38
C SER A 70 4.96 13.61 9.96
N GLY A 71 4.59 14.67 9.24
CA GLY A 71 5.10 14.98 7.91
C GLY A 71 6.63 15.05 7.85
N VAL A 72 7.29 15.60 8.87
CA VAL A 72 8.76 15.62 8.96
C VAL A 72 9.33 14.20 9.05
N PHE A 73 8.75 13.37 9.94
CA PHE A 73 9.20 11.99 10.13
C PHE A 73 8.94 11.12 8.89
N LEU A 74 7.78 11.29 8.23
CA LEU A 74 7.44 10.56 7.03
C LEU A 74 8.35 10.93 5.86
N ALA A 75 8.64 12.22 5.66
CA ALA A 75 9.60 12.67 4.66
C ALA A 75 11.00 12.12 4.93
N ALA A 76 11.48 12.24 6.17
CA ALA A 76 12.79 11.73 6.58
C ALA A 76 12.89 10.21 6.40
N TYR A 77 11.86 9.46 6.82
CA TYR A 77 11.78 8.01 6.65
C TYR A 77 11.81 7.61 5.17
N SER A 78 11.02 8.28 4.32
CA SER A 78 10.96 7.97 2.89
C SER A 78 12.30 8.23 2.19
N ILE A 79 12.96 9.34 2.50
CA ILE A 79 14.31 9.65 1.98
C ILE A 79 15.31 8.59 2.47
N TRP A 80 15.30 8.31 3.77
CA TRP A 80 16.18 7.29 4.35
C TRP A 80 15.96 5.92 3.73
N PHE A 81 14.70 5.50 3.55
CA PHE A 81 14.35 4.22 2.93
C PHE A 81 14.96 4.09 1.53
N PHE A 82 14.70 5.06 0.64
CA PHE A 82 15.21 5.00 -0.73
C PHE A 82 16.73 5.11 -0.79
N LEU A 83 17.33 5.94 0.07
CA LEU A 83 18.79 6.09 0.13
C LEU A 83 19.45 4.81 0.64
N ASN A 84 18.99 4.30 1.79
CA ASN A 84 19.53 3.08 2.37
C ASN A 84 19.34 1.86 1.45
N ASN A 85 18.17 1.78 0.82
CA ASN A 85 17.88 0.70 -0.13
C ASN A 85 18.83 0.72 -1.33
N LEU A 86 19.08 1.91 -1.92
CA LEU A 86 20.02 2.04 -3.03
C LEU A 86 21.45 1.75 -2.59
N LEU A 87 21.86 2.26 -1.44
CA LEU A 87 23.20 2.01 -0.87
C LEU A 87 23.41 0.54 -0.53
N SER A 88 22.35 -0.19 -0.12
CA SER A 88 22.46 -1.62 0.21
C SER A 88 22.97 -2.46 -0.96
N LEU A 89 22.82 -2.00 -2.22
CA LEU A 89 23.41 -2.66 -3.38
C LEU A 89 24.93 -2.82 -3.29
N PHE A 90 25.60 -1.92 -2.57
CA PHE A 90 27.06 -1.88 -2.46
C PHE A 90 27.59 -2.62 -1.23
N TYR A 91 26.92 -2.52 -0.07
CA TYR A 91 27.43 -3.10 1.17
C TYR A 91 26.68 -4.33 1.66
N ALA A 92 25.42 -4.52 1.27
CA ALA A 92 24.58 -5.65 1.67
C ALA A 92 23.56 -6.02 0.56
N PRO A 93 24.03 -6.53 -0.60
CA PRO A 93 23.18 -6.76 -1.77
C PRO A 93 21.97 -7.67 -1.52
N SER A 94 22.04 -8.57 -0.52
CA SER A 94 20.94 -9.43 -0.12
C SER A 94 19.80 -8.69 0.62
N GLN A 95 20.06 -7.50 1.14
CA GLN A 95 19.09 -6.69 1.84
C GLN A 95 18.36 -5.70 0.90
N PHE A 96 18.79 -5.59 -0.35
CA PHE A 96 18.11 -4.73 -1.33
C PHE A 96 16.67 -5.20 -1.53
N GLN A 97 15.74 -4.28 -1.31
CA GLN A 97 14.32 -4.51 -1.54
C GLN A 97 13.93 -3.96 -2.91
N ALA A 98 13.36 -4.82 -3.76
CA ALA A 98 12.89 -4.38 -5.07
C ALA A 98 11.74 -3.39 -4.90
N VAL A 99 11.96 -2.19 -5.42
CA VAL A 99 10.91 -1.14 -5.51
C VAL A 99 10.25 -1.28 -6.87
N THR A 100 8.96 -1.58 -6.88
CA THR A 100 8.20 -1.75 -8.11
C THR A 100 7.01 -0.79 -8.11
N LEU A 101 6.80 -0.13 -9.24
CA LEU A 101 5.57 0.64 -9.42
C LEU A 101 4.39 -0.33 -9.47
N VAL A 102 3.37 -0.05 -8.68
CA VAL A 102 2.14 -0.83 -8.66
C VAL A 102 1.32 -0.44 -9.89
N VAL A 103 1.43 -1.24 -10.96
CA VAL A 103 0.70 -1.04 -12.22
C VAL A 103 -0.23 -2.22 -12.42
N PRO A 104 -1.57 -2.02 -12.31
CA PRO A 104 -2.54 -3.07 -12.53
C PRO A 104 -2.32 -3.77 -13.88
N PHE A 105 -2.50 -5.08 -13.90
CA PHE A 105 -2.31 -5.99 -15.04
C PHE A 105 -0.87 -6.14 -15.55
N VAL A 106 0.06 -5.30 -15.10
CA VAL A 106 1.48 -5.38 -15.46
C VAL A 106 2.29 -5.97 -14.30
N THR A 107 2.27 -5.29 -13.16
CA THR A 107 2.97 -5.74 -11.95
C THR A 107 2.05 -6.47 -10.98
N ILE A 108 0.74 -6.21 -11.01
CA ILE A 108 -0.27 -7.01 -10.32
C ILE A 108 -0.95 -7.90 -11.36
N GLN A 109 -0.68 -9.21 -11.33
CA GLN A 109 -1.29 -10.19 -12.24
C GLN A 109 -2.29 -11.11 -11.54
N SER A 110 -2.19 -11.26 -10.22
CA SER A 110 -3.17 -12.01 -9.43
C SER A 110 -4.54 -11.32 -9.46
N THR A 111 -5.58 -12.02 -9.94
CA THR A 111 -6.96 -11.51 -9.97
C THR A 111 -7.42 -11.08 -8.57
N GLN A 112 -7.09 -11.86 -7.54
CA GLN A 112 -7.45 -11.55 -6.17
C GLN A 112 -6.79 -10.26 -5.68
N LEU A 113 -5.50 -10.06 -5.96
CA LEU A 113 -4.79 -8.85 -5.58
C LEU A 113 -5.29 -7.63 -6.37
N LEU A 114 -5.67 -7.79 -7.64
CA LEU A 114 -6.31 -6.74 -8.43
C LEU A 114 -7.63 -6.29 -7.79
N ILE A 115 -8.47 -7.22 -7.34
CA ILE A 115 -9.72 -6.90 -6.64
C ILE A 115 -9.43 -6.09 -5.38
N TYR A 116 -8.46 -6.52 -4.56
CA TYR A 116 -8.09 -5.80 -3.35
C TYR A 116 -7.51 -4.41 -3.65
N PHE A 117 -6.67 -4.30 -4.67
CA PHE A 117 -6.11 -3.04 -5.11
C PHE A 117 -7.20 -2.04 -5.55
N PHE A 118 -8.09 -2.46 -6.47
CA PHE A 118 -9.17 -1.60 -6.96
C PHE A 118 -10.21 -1.24 -5.89
N ALA A 119 -10.37 -2.06 -4.87
CA ALA A 119 -11.21 -1.73 -3.72
C ALA A 119 -10.50 -0.81 -2.72
N ALA A 120 -9.22 -1.02 -2.45
CA ALA A 120 -8.46 -0.26 -1.44
C ALA A 120 -8.07 1.14 -1.91
N ILE A 121 -7.56 1.29 -3.15
CA ILE A 121 -7.05 2.58 -3.63
C ILE A 121 -8.08 3.71 -3.58
N PRO A 122 -9.33 3.55 -4.04
CA PRO A 122 -10.35 4.58 -3.90
C PRO A 122 -10.58 5.00 -2.45
N ILE A 123 -10.62 4.04 -1.50
CA ILE A 123 -10.79 4.33 -0.07
C ILE A 123 -9.62 5.18 0.44
N ILE A 124 -8.39 4.78 0.12
CA ILE A 124 -7.17 5.47 0.53
C ILE A 124 -7.15 6.90 0.01
N LEU A 125 -7.45 7.08 -1.29
CA LEU A 125 -7.43 8.40 -1.92
C LEU A 125 -8.57 9.29 -1.43
N VAL A 126 -9.77 8.74 -1.20
CA VAL A 126 -10.88 9.51 -0.63
C VAL A 126 -10.55 9.97 0.79
N VAL A 127 -10.00 9.11 1.65
CA VAL A 127 -9.60 9.48 3.02
C VAL A 127 -8.51 10.57 2.99
N HIS A 128 -7.55 10.44 2.08
CA HIS A 128 -6.47 11.40 1.86
C HIS A 128 -7.01 12.79 1.49
N GLU A 129 -7.84 12.87 0.46
CA GLU A 129 -8.41 14.11 -0.04
C GLU A 129 -9.38 14.77 0.96
N PHE A 130 -10.16 13.95 1.69
CA PHE A 130 -11.01 14.42 2.76
C PHE A 130 -10.25 15.13 3.87
N ALA A 131 -9.08 14.60 4.23
CA ALA A 131 -8.24 15.20 5.25
C ALA A 131 -7.70 16.57 4.79
N HIS A 132 -7.24 16.68 3.53
CA HIS A 132 -6.86 17.97 2.94
C HIS A 132 -8.02 18.99 3.00
N ALA A 133 -9.22 18.55 2.62
CA ALA A 133 -10.40 19.41 2.61
C ALA A 133 -10.76 19.93 4.02
N ILE A 134 -10.85 19.02 5.00
CA ILE A 134 -11.22 19.38 6.38
C ILE A 134 -10.17 20.32 6.98
N VAL A 135 -8.88 20.05 6.79
CA VAL A 135 -7.82 20.89 7.34
C VAL A 135 -7.72 22.23 6.58
N SER A 136 -7.96 22.27 5.27
CA SER A 136 -8.09 23.52 4.53
C SER A 136 -9.18 24.42 5.13
N ARG A 137 -10.38 23.88 5.35
CA ARG A 137 -11.47 24.61 5.98
C ARG A 137 -11.15 25.05 7.41
N TYR A 138 -10.46 24.18 8.18
CA TYR A 138 -10.02 24.53 9.52
C TYR A 138 -9.04 25.72 9.55
N GLU A 139 -8.13 25.79 8.60
CA GLU A 139 -7.15 26.87 8.45
C GLU A 139 -7.71 28.13 7.76
N GLY A 140 -9.00 28.08 7.37
CA GLY A 140 -9.71 29.20 6.75
C GLY A 140 -9.49 29.33 5.25
N ILE A 141 -9.07 28.24 4.58
CA ILE A 141 -8.87 28.18 3.14
C ILE A 141 -10.13 27.60 2.48
N SER A 142 -10.70 28.32 1.52
CA SER A 142 -11.88 27.89 0.78
C SER A 142 -11.56 26.75 -0.18
N LEU A 143 -12.55 25.90 -0.44
CA LEU A 143 -12.48 24.87 -1.46
C LEU A 143 -13.23 25.37 -2.71
N LYS A 144 -12.57 25.33 -3.84
CA LYS A 144 -13.12 25.71 -5.14
C LYS A 144 -14.06 24.63 -5.68
N SER A 145 -13.62 23.37 -5.57
CA SER A 145 -14.40 22.21 -5.97
C SER A 145 -13.91 20.96 -5.23
N GLY A 146 -14.68 19.89 -5.33
CA GLY A 146 -14.29 18.53 -4.98
C GLY A 146 -15.08 17.57 -5.84
N GLY A 147 -14.70 16.32 -5.88
CA GLY A 147 -15.40 15.36 -6.72
C GLY A 147 -14.70 14.02 -6.88
N ILE A 148 -15.01 13.38 -7.98
CA ILE A 148 -14.47 12.08 -8.35
C ILE A 148 -13.73 12.22 -9.69
N ALA A 149 -12.56 11.64 -9.79
CA ALA A 149 -11.79 11.50 -11.01
C ALA A 149 -11.60 10.03 -11.36
N LEU A 150 -11.62 9.73 -12.65
CA LEU A 150 -11.21 8.44 -13.21
C LEU A 150 -10.00 8.70 -14.10
N PHE A 151 -8.86 8.16 -13.72
CA PHE A 151 -7.62 8.21 -14.49
C PHE A 151 -7.30 6.83 -15.03
N ALA A 152 -7.37 6.63 -16.32
CA ALA A 152 -7.30 5.34 -17.00
C ALA A 152 -8.31 4.32 -16.42
N ILE A 153 -7.96 3.64 -15.36
CA ILE A 153 -8.78 2.64 -14.66
C ILE A 153 -8.86 2.89 -13.16
N LEU A 154 -8.20 3.95 -12.68
CA LEU A 154 -8.13 4.29 -11.26
C LEU A 154 -9.16 5.36 -10.91
N ILE A 155 -10.04 5.02 -9.98
CA ILE A 155 -11.00 5.98 -9.41
C ILE A 155 -10.36 6.63 -8.21
N ALA A 156 -10.41 7.97 -8.16
CA ALA A 156 -9.92 8.77 -7.05
C ALA A 156 -10.94 9.84 -6.66
N GLY A 157 -10.99 10.18 -5.36
CA GLY A 157 -11.54 11.45 -4.94
C GLY A 157 -10.52 12.55 -5.22
N PHE A 158 -10.98 13.78 -5.32
CA PHE A 158 -10.12 14.96 -5.32
C PHE A 158 -10.80 16.14 -4.63
N VAL A 159 -9.98 17.02 -4.09
CA VAL A 159 -10.43 18.31 -3.55
C VAL A 159 -9.48 19.39 -4.05
N GLU A 160 -10.05 20.52 -4.46
CA GLU A 160 -9.32 21.66 -5.01
C GLU A 160 -9.44 22.86 -4.04
N PRO A 161 -8.45 23.12 -3.19
CA PRO A 161 -8.40 24.35 -2.40
C PRO A 161 -8.27 25.57 -3.30
N ASP A 162 -8.78 26.74 -2.86
CA ASP A 162 -8.54 27.98 -3.58
C ASP A 162 -7.05 28.32 -3.58
N GLU A 163 -6.49 28.36 -4.78
CA GLU A 163 -5.03 28.51 -4.97
C GLU A 163 -4.50 29.84 -4.44
N LYS A 164 -5.32 30.92 -4.54
CA LYS A 164 -4.91 32.25 -4.09
C LYS A 164 -4.88 32.30 -2.57
N GLU A 165 -5.94 31.80 -1.92
CA GLU A 165 -6.01 31.72 -0.46
C GLU A 165 -4.94 30.79 0.10
N PHE A 166 -4.70 29.64 -0.54
CA PHE A 166 -3.65 28.70 -0.15
C PHE A 166 -2.25 29.32 -0.22
N LYS A 167 -1.92 30.00 -1.33
CA LYS A 167 -0.64 30.69 -1.50
C LYS A 167 -0.46 31.87 -0.53
N ALA A 168 -1.54 32.56 -0.19
CA ALA A 168 -1.52 33.66 0.77
C ALA A 168 -1.48 33.19 2.23
N ALA A 169 -1.81 31.94 2.51
CA ALA A 169 -1.79 31.37 3.85
C ALA A 169 -0.36 31.30 4.39
N SER A 170 -0.22 31.41 5.73
CA SER A 170 1.08 31.29 6.37
C SER A 170 1.71 29.90 6.09
N PRO A 171 3.06 29.80 6.07
CA PRO A 171 3.75 28.54 5.80
C PRO A 171 3.28 27.38 6.71
N ARG A 172 3.03 27.66 7.98
CA ARG A 172 2.51 26.66 8.93
C ARG A 172 1.12 26.13 8.53
N LYS A 173 0.21 26.99 8.10
CA LYS A 173 -1.11 26.58 7.62
C LYS A 173 -1.00 25.68 6.40
N ARG A 174 -0.13 26.05 5.45
CA ARG A 174 0.13 25.25 4.25
C ARG A 174 0.69 23.85 4.62
N ARG A 175 1.66 23.78 5.55
CA ARG A 175 2.19 22.48 6.03
C ARG A 175 1.12 21.60 6.63
N ARG A 176 0.23 22.16 7.46
CA ARG A 176 -0.88 21.41 8.05
C ARG A 176 -1.81 20.83 7.01
N VAL A 177 -2.16 21.62 5.99
CA VAL A 177 -2.99 21.15 4.89
C VAL A 177 -2.29 20.04 4.12
N LEU A 178 -1.04 20.26 3.68
CA LEU A 178 -0.29 19.30 2.86
C LEU A 178 0.05 18.00 3.60
N ALA A 179 0.30 18.05 4.89
CA ALA A 179 0.55 16.82 5.66
C ALA A 179 -0.73 16.05 6.03
N ALA A 180 -1.91 16.70 5.94
CA ALA A 180 -3.16 16.09 6.40
C ALA A 180 -3.52 14.82 5.66
N GLY A 181 -3.36 14.79 4.33
CA GLY A 181 -3.63 13.62 3.50
C GLY A 181 -2.75 12.44 3.85
N SER A 182 -1.44 12.65 3.88
CA SER A 182 -0.47 11.62 4.26
C SER A 182 -0.69 11.12 5.69
N TRP A 183 -0.95 12.02 6.63
CA TRP A 183 -1.23 11.67 8.01
C TRP A 183 -2.52 10.84 8.16
N SER A 184 -3.58 11.20 7.43
CA SER A 184 -4.83 10.44 7.44
C SER A 184 -4.63 8.99 6.96
N ASN A 185 -3.78 8.79 5.97
CA ASN A 185 -3.45 7.46 5.48
C ASN A 185 -2.66 6.65 6.50
N ILE A 186 -1.73 7.25 7.24
CA ILE A 186 -1.04 6.58 8.35
C ILE A 186 -2.03 6.21 9.46
N VAL A 187 -2.96 7.12 9.80
CA VAL A 187 -4.00 6.84 10.79
C VAL A 187 -4.92 5.71 10.31
N LEU A 188 -5.34 5.72 9.04
CA LEU A 188 -6.12 4.62 8.46
C LEU A 188 -5.36 3.30 8.53
N ALA A 189 -4.09 3.29 8.14
CA ALA A 189 -3.24 2.10 8.21
C ALA A 189 -3.14 1.57 9.66
N ALA A 190 -2.95 2.46 10.63
CA ALA A 190 -2.87 2.09 12.04
C ALA A 190 -4.21 1.55 12.59
N LEU A 191 -5.33 2.18 12.25
CA LEU A 191 -6.66 1.73 12.67
C LEU A 191 -7.00 0.35 12.09
N VAL A 192 -6.75 0.16 10.78
CA VAL A 192 -6.95 -1.16 10.14
C VAL A 192 -5.98 -2.19 10.69
N GLY A 193 -4.70 -1.82 10.90
CA GLY A 193 -3.70 -2.68 11.53
C GLY A 193 -4.10 -3.10 12.95
N ALA A 194 -4.71 -2.20 13.72
CA ALA A 194 -5.21 -2.53 15.06
C ALA A 194 -6.35 -3.55 15.05
N LEU A 195 -7.17 -3.60 13.99
CA LEU A 195 -8.18 -4.65 13.82
C LEU A 195 -7.54 -6.02 13.52
N LEU A 196 -6.35 -6.02 12.95
CA LEU A 196 -5.64 -7.23 12.54
C LEU A 196 -4.67 -7.76 13.61
N ILE A 197 -4.41 -6.98 14.68
CA ILE A 197 -3.31 -7.24 15.62
C ILE A 197 -3.39 -8.60 16.33
N PHE A 198 -4.56 -9.19 16.45
CA PHE A 198 -4.75 -10.52 17.05
C PHE A 198 -5.06 -11.59 16.00
N GLN A 199 -5.02 -11.27 14.71
CA GLN A 199 -5.22 -12.27 13.65
C GLN A 199 -3.93 -13.05 13.40
N PRO A 200 -3.98 -14.39 13.31
CA PRO A 200 -2.78 -15.24 13.24
C PRO A 200 -1.76 -14.86 12.17
N GLY A 201 -2.21 -14.45 10.99
CA GLY A 201 -1.34 -14.05 9.88
C GLY A 201 -0.66 -12.70 10.05
N PHE A 202 -1.11 -11.86 10.99
CA PHE A 202 -0.61 -10.48 11.11
C PHE A 202 0.72 -10.37 11.86
N ALA A 203 1.02 -11.33 12.73
CA ALA A 203 2.27 -11.38 13.51
C ALA A 203 3.55 -11.25 12.64
N TYR A 204 3.50 -11.80 11.42
CA TYR A 204 4.62 -11.76 10.49
C TYR A 204 5.04 -10.33 10.11
N PHE A 205 4.09 -9.40 10.02
CA PHE A 205 4.32 -8.01 9.62
C PHE A 205 4.78 -7.12 10.78
N LEU A 206 4.77 -7.63 12.02
CA LEU A 206 5.12 -6.85 13.19
C LEU A 206 6.62 -6.98 13.51
N PRO A 207 7.29 -5.87 13.86
CA PRO A 207 8.63 -5.92 14.41
C PRO A 207 8.67 -6.79 15.67
N SER A 208 9.78 -7.52 15.89
CA SER A 208 9.92 -8.47 16.99
C SER A 208 9.50 -7.92 18.38
N PRO A 209 9.86 -6.67 18.78
CA PRO A 209 9.44 -6.14 20.09
C PRO A 209 7.92 -5.93 20.20
N VAL A 210 7.26 -5.56 19.09
CA VAL A 210 5.80 -5.39 19.05
C VAL A 210 5.12 -6.74 19.03
N ARG A 211 5.63 -7.67 18.20
CA ARG A 211 5.08 -9.02 18.10
C ARG A 211 5.08 -9.74 19.44
N SER A 212 6.18 -9.72 20.19
CA SER A 212 6.29 -10.37 21.49
C SER A 212 5.36 -9.80 22.58
N ALA A 213 4.74 -8.64 22.34
CA ALA A 213 3.76 -8.06 23.24
C ALA A 213 2.32 -8.54 23.02
N PHE A 214 2.06 -9.22 21.88
CA PHE A 214 0.71 -9.65 21.48
C PHE A 214 0.62 -11.12 21.08
N TYR A 215 1.76 -11.80 20.94
CA TYR A 215 1.83 -13.15 20.40
C TYR A 215 2.82 -14.01 21.18
N GLY A 216 2.47 -15.26 21.35
CA GLY A 216 3.37 -16.31 21.88
C GLY A 216 4.50 -16.66 20.90
N PRO A 217 5.37 -17.60 21.32
CA PRO A 217 6.50 -18.06 20.49
C PRO A 217 6.03 -18.72 19.19
N ALA A 218 6.92 -18.73 18.19
CA ALA A 218 6.71 -19.42 16.94
C ALA A 218 6.32 -20.91 17.18
N SER A 219 5.26 -21.39 16.52
CA SER A 219 4.69 -22.72 16.79
C SER A 219 4.28 -23.50 15.53
N GLY A 220 4.75 -23.08 14.34
CA GLY A 220 4.49 -23.77 13.08
C GLY A 220 4.64 -22.87 11.88
N ILE A 221 4.25 -23.38 10.71
CA ILE A 221 4.25 -22.65 9.45
C ILE A 221 2.81 -22.53 8.95
N VAL A 222 2.23 -21.33 9.01
CA VAL A 222 0.88 -21.07 8.48
C VAL A 222 0.91 -21.05 6.95
N ILE A 223 -0.05 -21.73 6.33
CA ILE A 223 -0.26 -21.76 4.89
C ILE A 223 -0.98 -20.46 4.49
N THR A 224 -0.33 -19.62 3.70
CA THR A 224 -0.88 -18.35 3.23
C THR A 224 -1.40 -18.44 1.79
N GLY A 225 -1.06 -19.50 1.08
CA GLY A 225 -1.50 -19.77 -0.27
C GLY A 225 -0.87 -21.02 -0.85
N PHE A 226 -1.28 -21.35 -2.07
CA PHE A 226 -0.73 -22.46 -2.83
C PHE A 226 -0.21 -21.92 -4.17
N TYR A 227 0.95 -22.43 -4.61
CA TYR A 227 1.47 -22.18 -5.95
C TYR A 227 1.37 -23.41 -6.86
N SER A 228 0.78 -24.50 -6.34
CA SER A 228 0.51 -25.72 -7.08
C SER A 228 -0.73 -26.39 -6.51
N ASP A 229 -1.59 -26.93 -7.37
CA ASP A 229 -2.77 -27.74 -7.01
C ASP A 229 -2.35 -29.13 -6.46
N GLN A 230 -1.08 -29.50 -6.61
CA GLN A 230 -0.47 -30.72 -6.10
C GLN A 230 0.12 -30.50 -4.70
N GLY A 231 0.74 -31.54 -4.16
CA GLY A 231 1.37 -31.43 -2.85
C GLY A 231 0.35 -31.32 -1.71
N VAL A 232 0.55 -30.36 -0.83
CA VAL A 232 -0.28 -30.19 0.39
C VAL A 232 -1.74 -29.84 0.08
N GLN A 233 -2.00 -29.10 -1.01
CA GLN A 233 -3.37 -28.78 -1.40
C GLN A 233 -4.18 -30.03 -1.77
N LEU A 234 -3.58 -30.96 -2.51
CA LEU A 234 -4.23 -32.24 -2.86
C LEU A 234 -4.56 -33.08 -1.61
N ALA A 235 -3.78 -32.96 -0.55
CA ALA A 235 -4.05 -33.60 0.75
C ALA A 235 -5.13 -32.89 1.57
N GLY A 236 -5.81 -31.89 1.00
CA GLY A 236 -6.94 -31.19 1.60
C GLY A 236 -6.58 -30.14 2.65
N ALA A 237 -5.34 -29.64 2.64
CA ALA A 237 -4.97 -28.49 3.46
C ALA A 237 -5.60 -27.20 2.92
N LYS A 238 -5.85 -26.25 3.80
CA LYS A 238 -6.48 -24.96 3.50
C LYS A 238 -5.55 -23.82 3.88
N VAL A 239 -5.78 -22.67 3.26
CA VAL A 239 -5.18 -21.43 3.74
C VAL A 239 -5.65 -21.16 5.17
N GLY A 240 -4.70 -20.81 6.05
CA GLY A 240 -4.94 -20.68 7.49
C GLY A 240 -4.58 -21.92 8.32
N ASP A 241 -4.50 -23.12 7.74
CA ASP A 241 -3.90 -24.28 8.42
C ASP A 241 -2.41 -24.03 8.64
N TRP A 242 -1.84 -24.66 9.68
CA TRP A 242 -0.39 -24.56 9.89
C TRP A 242 0.27 -25.90 10.14
N ILE A 243 1.45 -26.05 9.56
CA ILE A 243 2.28 -27.25 9.64
C ILE A 243 3.10 -27.16 10.92
N THR A 244 3.05 -28.20 11.74
CA THR A 244 3.78 -28.30 13.01
C THR A 244 4.88 -29.33 13.00
N SER A 245 4.83 -30.31 12.08
CA SER A 245 5.92 -31.28 11.88
C SER A 245 6.01 -31.73 10.42
N VAL A 246 7.21 -32.18 10.03
CA VAL A 246 7.52 -32.81 8.74
C VAL A 246 8.30 -34.08 9.01
N ASN A 247 7.78 -35.25 8.63
CA ASN A 247 8.34 -36.56 8.89
C ASN A 247 8.69 -36.79 10.38
N GLY A 248 7.84 -36.33 11.29
CA GLY A 248 8.02 -36.40 12.74
C GLY A 248 9.03 -35.41 13.33
N VAL A 249 9.66 -34.58 12.50
CA VAL A 249 10.52 -33.49 12.97
C VAL A 249 9.68 -32.24 13.17
N SER A 250 9.63 -31.69 14.39
CA SER A 250 8.91 -30.49 14.70
C SER A 250 9.47 -29.28 13.96
N VAL A 251 8.59 -28.48 13.38
CA VAL A 251 8.94 -27.22 12.71
C VAL A 251 8.12 -26.09 13.30
N SER A 252 8.80 -25.10 13.88
CA SER A 252 8.16 -23.91 14.47
C SER A 252 8.36 -22.65 13.63
N GLU A 253 9.38 -22.60 12.79
CA GLU A 253 9.74 -21.44 11.99
C GLU A 253 9.95 -21.81 10.51
N LEU A 254 9.57 -20.89 9.61
CA LEU A 254 9.72 -21.10 8.17
C LEU A 254 11.18 -21.40 7.77
N GLY A 255 12.15 -20.79 8.46
CA GLY A 255 13.57 -21.05 8.23
C GLY A 255 13.97 -22.53 8.44
N GLN A 256 13.37 -23.19 9.43
CA GLN A 256 13.60 -24.64 9.68
C GLN A 256 13.07 -25.47 8.52
N LEU A 257 11.84 -25.20 8.04
CA LEU A 257 11.28 -25.88 6.88
C LEU A 257 12.14 -25.66 5.63
N ASN A 258 12.59 -24.44 5.39
CA ASN A 258 13.43 -24.11 4.23
C ASN A 258 14.83 -24.75 4.29
N SER A 259 15.34 -25.08 5.47
CA SER A 259 16.61 -25.78 5.64
C SER A 259 16.50 -27.29 5.42
N MET A 260 15.30 -27.88 5.53
CA MET A 260 15.08 -29.31 5.28
C MET A 260 15.30 -29.64 3.81
N THR A 261 16.06 -30.69 3.56
CA THR A 261 16.22 -31.25 2.20
C THR A 261 15.17 -32.33 1.97
N LEU A 262 14.08 -31.94 1.31
CA LEU A 262 13.04 -32.88 0.90
C LEU A 262 13.39 -33.46 -0.47
N PRO A 263 13.30 -34.78 -0.68
CA PRO A 263 13.43 -35.36 -2.02
C PRO A 263 12.27 -34.95 -2.92
N VAL A 264 12.46 -34.90 -4.22
CA VAL A 264 11.42 -34.65 -5.22
C VAL A 264 10.58 -35.88 -5.43
N ASN A 265 9.26 -35.72 -5.62
CA ASN A 265 8.32 -36.83 -5.84
C ASN A 265 8.32 -37.88 -4.73
N ALA A 266 8.70 -37.50 -3.51
CA ALA A 266 8.72 -38.37 -2.35
C ALA A 266 7.49 -38.12 -1.46
N THR A 267 7.02 -39.18 -0.81
CA THR A 267 5.98 -39.04 0.20
C THR A 267 6.58 -38.56 1.52
N VAL A 268 6.02 -37.46 2.06
CA VAL A 268 6.35 -36.92 3.38
C VAL A 268 5.08 -36.92 4.25
N ILE A 269 5.28 -37.09 5.54
CA ILE A 269 4.22 -37.06 6.54
C ILE A 269 4.23 -35.68 7.19
N LEU A 270 3.07 -35.01 7.21
CA LEU A 270 2.90 -33.70 7.82
C LEU A 270 1.86 -33.76 8.93
N ASP A 271 2.19 -33.17 10.07
CA ASP A 271 1.15 -32.81 11.04
C ASP A 271 0.69 -31.39 10.79
N ILE A 272 -0.58 -31.28 10.44
CA ILE A 272 -1.25 -30.01 10.12
C ILE A 272 -2.27 -29.73 11.22
N ARG A 273 -2.22 -28.52 11.74
CA ARG A 273 -3.17 -28.02 12.72
C ARG A 273 -4.12 -27.00 12.06
N SER A 274 -5.39 -27.09 12.43
CA SER A 274 -6.46 -26.16 12.01
C SER A 274 -7.38 -25.89 13.18
N GLY A 275 -8.36 -25.02 13.04
CA GLY A 275 -9.35 -24.72 14.10
C GLY A 275 -10.10 -25.94 14.66
N GLY A 276 -10.11 -27.06 13.92
CA GLY A 276 -10.73 -28.34 14.32
C GLY A 276 -9.79 -29.34 15.02
N GLY A 277 -8.52 -29.01 15.20
CA GLY A 277 -7.52 -29.91 15.82
C GLY A 277 -6.32 -30.22 14.93
N THR A 278 -5.51 -31.19 15.36
CA THR A 278 -4.35 -31.66 14.60
C THR A 278 -4.70 -32.90 13.78
N ARG A 279 -4.25 -32.95 12.53
CA ARG A 279 -4.40 -34.11 11.66
C ARG A 279 -3.06 -34.43 10.99
N THR A 280 -2.79 -35.71 10.78
CA THR A 280 -1.62 -36.17 10.05
C THR A 280 -2.02 -36.47 8.60
N VAL A 281 -1.28 -35.95 7.63
CA VAL A 281 -1.52 -36.16 6.20
C VAL A 281 -0.25 -36.64 5.51
N GLN A 282 -0.41 -37.46 4.49
CA GLN A 282 0.67 -37.87 3.59
C GLN A 282 0.61 -37.00 2.34
N VAL A 283 1.74 -36.44 1.97
CA VAL A 283 1.87 -35.48 0.87
C VAL A 283 3.02 -35.90 -0.03
N THR A 284 2.78 -35.92 -1.34
CA THR A 284 3.86 -36.08 -2.32
C THR A 284 4.50 -34.73 -2.61
N THR A 285 5.80 -34.60 -2.39
CA THR A 285 6.55 -33.39 -2.72
C THR A 285 6.62 -33.14 -4.22
N ILE A 286 6.64 -31.89 -4.60
CA ILE A 286 6.79 -31.44 -6.00
C ILE A 286 8.15 -30.78 -6.19
N PRO A 287 8.68 -30.63 -7.41
CA PRO A 287 9.90 -29.88 -7.64
C PRO A 287 9.79 -28.44 -7.13
N ASN A 288 10.82 -27.97 -6.42
CA ASN A 288 10.86 -26.58 -5.96
C ASN A 288 11.09 -25.63 -7.16
N PRO A 289 10.28 -24.57 -7.36
CA PRO A 289 10.43 -23.67 -8.49
C PRO A 289 11.80 -22.98 -8.59
N ASN A 290 12.45 -22.76 -7.45
CA ASN A 290 13.77 -22.10 -7.39
C ASN A 290 14.95 -23.08 -7.47
N ASN A 291 14.71 -24.35 -7.22
CA ASN A 291 15.73 -25.40 -7.28
C ASN A 291 15.07 -26.76 -7.51
N THR A 292 14.96 -27.17 -8.76
CA THR A 292 14.23 -28.38 -9.18
C THR A 292 14.84 -29.70 -8.65
N SER A 293 16.05 -29.70 -8.12
CA SER A 293 16.68 -30.88 -7.46
C SER A 293 16.17 -31.10 -6.03
N ARG A 294 15.37 -30.16 -5.47
CA ARG A 294 14.79 -30.27 -4.12
C ARG A 294 13.27 -30.37 -4.22
N GLY A 295 12.70 -31.18 -3.32
CA GLY A 295 11.25 -31.25 -3.17
C GLY A 295 10.70 -30.04 -2.40
N ALA A 296 9.45 -29.70 -2.68
CA ALA A 296 8.69 -28.65 -2.02
C ALA A 296 7.25 -29.11 -1.75
N LEU A 297 6.58 -28.41 -0.84
CA LEU A 297 5.22 -28.74 -0.41
C LEU A 297 4.12 -28.09 -1.27
N GLY A 298 4.47 -27.19 -2.19
CA GLY A 298 3.51 -26.50 -3.07
C GLY A 298 2.78 -25.31 -2.41
N ILE A 299 3.32 -24.78 -1.31
CA ILE A 299 2.68 -23.73 -0.50
C ILE A 299 3.49 -22.44 -0.45
N TYR A 300 2.78 -21.33 -0.31
CA TYR A 300 3.30 -20.12 0.32
C TYR A 300 3.02 -20.22 1.82
N GLY A 301 3.99 -19.93 2.65
CA GLY A 301 3.85 -20.04 4.10
C GLY A 301 4.67 -19.01 4.85
N ASN A 302 4.22 -18.72 6.06
CA ASN A 302 4.91 -17.86 7.01
C ASN A 302 5.01 -18.55 8.38
N THR A 303 5.94 -18.10 9.22
CA THR A 303 5.99 -18.56 10.61
C THR A 303 4.71 -18.19 11.33
N TYR A 304 4.08 -19.16 11.98
CA TYR A 304 2.86 -18.96 12.78
C TYR A 304 3.23 -18.59 14.21
N TYR A 305 2.67 -17.49 14.68
CA TYR A 305 2.74 -17.02 16.05
C TYR A 305 1.33 -17.02 16.63
N PRO A 306 1.01 -17.82 17.65
CA PRO A 306 -0.30 -17.84 18.27
C PRO A 306 -0.56 -16.49 18.96
N PRO A 307 -1.70 -15.84 18.73
CA PRO A 307 -2.04 -14.62 19.45
C PRO A 307 -2.32 -14.91 20.92
N ASP A 308 -1.90 -14.00 21.82
CA ASP A 308 -2.14 -14.12 23.25
C ASP A 308 -3.63 -13.97 23.62
N VAL A 309 -4.39 -13.30 22.75
CA VAL A 309 -5.84 -13.13 22.89
C VAL A 309 -6.54 -13.95 21.81
N ASN A 310 -7.38 -14.87 22.25
CA ASN A 310 -8.19 -15.67 21.34
C ASN A 310 -9.36 -14.81 20.79
N VAL A 311 -9.25 -14.41 19.54
CA VAL A 311 -10.32 -13.71 18.81
C VAL A 311 -10.80 -14.60 17.66
N PRO A 312 -12.09 -14.48 17.24
CA PRO A 312 -12.57 -15.19 16.06
C PRO A 312 -11.70 -14.87 14.84
N GLU A 313 -11.28 -15.90 14.12
CA GLU A 313 -10.53 -15.72 12.88
C GLU A 313 -11.40 -15.06 11.82
N MET A 314 -10.84 -14.05 11.17
CA MET A 314 -11.52 -13.40 10.04
C MET A 314 -11.53 -14.35 8.84
N PRO A 315 -12.59 -14.31 7.98
CA PRO A 315 -12.53 -14.94 6.68
C PRO A 315 -11.27 -14.48 5.90
N ALA A 316 -10.56 -15.39 5.27
CA ALA A 316 -9.26 -15.13 4.64
C ALA A 316 -9.29 -13.95 3.66
N TRP A 317 -10.39 -13.77 2.92
CA TRP A 317 -10.55 -12.66 1.98
C TRP A 317 -10.68 -11.31 2.70
N VAL A 318 -11.37 -11.27 3.87
CA VAL A 318 -11.49 -10.05 4.69
C VAL A 318 -10.12 -9.68 5.27
N PHE A 319 -9.43 -10.66 5.86
CA PHE A 319 -8.08 -10.47 6.39
C PHE A 319 -7.14 -9.93 5.31
N SER A 320 -7.10 -10.57 4.15
CA SER A 320 -6.23 -10.17 3.04
C SER A 320 -6.58 -8.77 2.53
N PHE A 321 -7.86 -8.45 2.36
CA PHE A 321 -8.29 -7.11 1.94
C PHE A 321 -7.85 -6.04 2.95
N LEU A 322 -8.09 -6.25 4.24
CA LEU A 322 -7.70 -5.30 5.29
C LEU A 322 -6.18 -5.17 5.40
N LEU A 323 -5.44 -6.27 5.23
CA LEU A 323 -3.99 -6.25 5.20
C LEU A 323 -3.46 -5.37 4.07
N TRP A 324 -3.97 -5.56 2.85
CA TRP A 324 -3.58 -4.75 1.70
C TRP A 324 -4.05 -3.29 1.83
N LEU A 325 -5.23 -3.05 2.38
CA LEU A 325 -5.71 -1.69 2.68
C LEU A 325 -4.77 -0.98 3.65
N SER A 326 -4.38 -1.64 4.75
CA SER A 326 -3.42 -1.10 5.72
C SER A 326 -2.06 -0.84 5.07
N TYR A 327 -1.53 -1.81 4.32
CA TYR A 327 -0.23 -1.72 3.67
C TYR A 327 -0.18 -0.58 2.63
N PHE A 328 -1.11 -0.55 1.68
CA PHE A 328 -1.15 0.50 0.66
C PHE A 328 -1.38 1.88 1.29
N SER A 329 -2.20 1.96 2.33
CA SER A 329 -2.44 3.22 3.04
C SER A 329 -1.16 3.75 3.69
N ALA A 330 -0.39 2.88 4.36
CA ALA A 330 0.91 3.25 4.95
C ALA A 330 1.92 3.68 3.88
N VAL A 331 2.00 2.94 2.77
CA VAL A 331 2.91 3.24 1.65
C VAL A 331 2.57 4.59 1.01
N VAL A 332 1.28 4.82 0.69
CA VAL A 332 0.84 6.11 0.13
C VAL A 332 1.09 7.24 1.12
N GLY A 333 0.75 7.05 2.40
CA GLY A 333 0.97 8.06 3.44
C GLY A 333 2.45 8.43 3.61
N ALA A 334 3.35 7.45 3.61
CA ALA A 334 4.77 7.70 3.76
C ALA A 334 5.39 8.35 2.51
N PHE A 335 5.17 7.76 1.34
CA PHE A 335 5.89 8.19 0.13
C PHE A 335 5.33 9.47 -0.48
N ASN A 336 4.04 9.81 -0.22
CA ASN A 336 3.50 11.09 -0.64
C ASN A 336 4.15 12.29 0.08
N MET A 337 4.90 12.04 1.16
CA MET A 337 5.73 13.07 1.82
C MET A 337 7.14 13.21 1.25
N LEU A 338 7.48 12.52 0.14
CA LEU A 338 8.73 12.77 -0.58
C LEU A 338 8.77 14.20 -1.12
N PRO A 339 9.85 14.98 -0.88
CA PRO A 339 9.94 16.37 -1.32
C PRO A 339 10.26 16.47 -2.83
N MET A 340 9.39 15.93 -3.67
CA MET A 340 9.46 16.00 -5.13
C MET A 340 8.06 16.07 -5.75
N VAL A 341 7.94 16.76 -6.89
CA VAL A 341 6.71 16.76 -7.70
C VAL A 341 6.43 15.33 -8.21
N PRO A 342 5.18 14.85 -8.16
CA PRO A 342 3.93 15.57 -7.87
C PRO A 342 3.41 15.40 -6.43
N PHE A 343 4.23 14.97 -5.47
CA PHE A 343 3.80 14.64 -4.11
C PHE A 343 3.58 15.87 -3.22
N ASP A 344 2.73 15.73 -2.18
CA ASP A 344 2.47 16.78 -1.18
C ASP A 344 3.72 17.20 -0.42
N GLY A 345 4.67 16.26 -0.27
CA GLY A 345 5.95 16.49 0.39
C GLY A 345 6.77 17.60 -0.27
N GLU A 346 6.59 17.86 -1.56
CA GLU A 346 7.23 18.97 -2.26
C GLU A 346 6.72 20.31 -1.74
N GLY A 347 5.41 20.51 -1.71
CA GLY A 347 4.81 21.72 -1.18
C GLY A 347 5.05 21.89 0.32
N TYR A 348 5.04 20.78 1.07
CA TYR A 348 5.34 20.74 2.49
C TYR A 348 6.77 21.23 2.76
N PHE A 349 7.77 20.69 2.06
CA PHE A 349 9.16 21.12 2.14
C PHE A 349 9.34 22.58 1.71
N THR A 350 8.71 22.97 0.59
CA THR A 350 8.75 24.36 0.10
C THR A 350 8.20 25.33 1.14
N SER A 351 7.21 24.93 1.93
CA SER A 351 6.66 25.78 3.00
C SER A 351 7.68 26.07 4.11
N PHE A 352 8.64 25.18 4.39
CA PHE A 352 9.76 25.49 5.29
C PHE A 352 10.75 26.44 4.63
N LEU A 353 11.05 26.26 3.35
CA LEU A 353 11.92 27.19 2.65
C LEU A 353 11.35 28.61 2.65
N ASP A 354 10.04 28.76 2.41
CA ASP A 354 9.37 30.07 2.42
C ASP A 354 9.39 30.74 3.80
N GLU A 355 9.51 29.96 4.88
CA GLU A 355 9.52 30.49 6.25
C GLU A 355 10.94 30.88 6.70
N TYR A 356 11.95 30.10 6.33
CA TYR A 356 13.28 30.22 6.94
C TYR A 356 14.39 30.63 5.96
N VAL A 357 14.13 30.65 4.65
CA VAL A 357 15.14 30.88 3.64
C VAL A 357 14.73 32.04 2.72
N PRO A 358 15.61 32.99 2.40
CA PRO A 358 15.33 34.04 1.43
C PRO A 358 14.92 33.48 0.07
N ALA A 359 14.00 34.15 -0.64
CA ALA A 359 13.35 33.64 -1.85
C ALA A 359 14.33 33.14 -2.94
N LYS A 360 15.44 33.86 -3.17
CA LYS A 360 16.40 33.50 -4.21
C LYS A 360 17.10 32.16 -3.93
N PRO A 361 17.77 31.92 -2.77
CA PRO A 361 18.33 30.62 -2.46
C PRO A 361 17.26 29.53 -2.29
N ALA A 362 16.09 29.83 -1.73
CA ALA A 362 14.99 28.88 -1.58
C ALA A 362 14.62 28.21 -2.92
N LYS A 363 14.54 28.99 -3.99
CA LYS A 363 14.27 28.50 -5.34
C LYS A 363 15.30 27.45 -5.79
N TYR A 364 16.59 27.72 -5.60
CA TYR A 364 17.64 26.77 -6.01
C TYR A 364 17.66 25.51 -5.14
N ILE A 365 17.47 25.66 -3.82
CA ILE A 365 17.37 24.51 -2.90
C ILE A 365 16.19 23.63 -3.29
N ARG A 366 15.03 24.22 -3.59
CA ARG A 366 13.84 23.49 -4.05
C ARG A 366 14.15 22.65 -5.28
N TYR A 367 14.75 23.22 -6.32
CA TYR A 367 15.10 22.48 -7.53
C TYR A 367 16.13 21.39 -7.26
N ALA A 368 17.17 21.68 -6.49
CA ALA A 368 18.21 20.71 -6.16
C ALA A 368 17.64 19.51 -5.41
N VAL A 369 16.77 19.74 -4.42
CA VAL A 369 16.11 18.67 -3.66
C VAL A 369 15.17 17.86 -4.54
N ASN A 370 14.33 18.51 -5.37
CA ASN A 370 13.45 17.81 -6.31
C ASN A 370 14.25 16.87 -7.23
N ILE A 371 15.34 17.37 -7.84
CA ILE A 371 16.19 16.58 -8.73
C ILE A 371 16.86 15.44 -7.96
N PHE A 372 17.41 15.71 -6.78
CA PHE A 372 18.05 14.69 -5.95
C PHE A 372 17.10 13.56 -5.60
N ILE A 373 15.89 13.87 -5.11
CA ILE A 373 14.88 12.87 -4.74
C ILE A 373 14.37 12.12 -5.97
N PHE A 374 14.19 12.80 -7.11
CA PHE A 374 13.81 12.15 -8.36
C PHE A 374 14.88 11.15 -8.81
N VAL A 375 16.16 11.52 -8.78
CA VAL A 375 17.28 10.62 -9.13
C VAL A 375 17.35 9.45 -8.16
N LEU A 376 17.14 9.69 -6.86
CA LEU A 376 17.12 8.65 -5.83
C LEU A 376 15.97 7.65 -6.07
N PHE A 377 14.78 8.14 -6.35
CA PHE A 377 13.60 7.31 -6.63
C PHE A 377 13.76 6.52 -7.95
N ALA A 378 14.14 7.20 -9.03
CA ALA A 378 14.36 6.59 -10.33
C ALA A 378 15.51 5.57 -10.29
N GLY A 379 16.57 5.84 -9.52
CA GLY A 379 17.68 4.92 -9.28
C GLY A 379 17.24 3.62 -8.62
N ASN A 380 16.35 3.69 -7.62
CA ASN A 380 15.76 2.51 -7.00
C ASN A 380 14.91 1.69 -7.96
N LEU A 381 14.07 2.35 -8.78
CA LEU A 381 13.26 1.68 -9.81
C LEU A 381 14.15 0.99 -10.85
N LEU A 382 15.16 1.68 -11.35
CA LEU A 382 16.10 1.15 -12.34
C LEU A 382 16.90 -0.04 -11.77
N ALA A 383 17.42 0.09 -10.55
CA ALA A 383 18.13 -0.99 -9.87
C ALA A 383 17.23 -2.23 -9.67
N SER A 384 15.97 -2.00 -9.32
CA SER A 384 14.98 -3.07 -9.20
C SER A 384 14.73 -3.77 -10.54
N LEU A 385 14.55 -2.99 -11.60
CA LEU A 385 14.33 -3.50 -12.94
C LEU A 385 15.52 -4.34 -13.45
N ILE A 386 16.74 -3.88 -13.23
CA ILE A 386 17.96 -4.58 -13.65
C ILE A 386 18.14 -5.88 -12.86
N ARG A 387 17.85 -5.87 -11.56
CA ARG A 387 18.18 -6.98 -10.67
C ARG A 387 17.12 -8.06 -10.61
N VAL A 388 15.87 -7.67 -10.68
CA VAL A 388 14.71 -8.57 -10.47
C VAL A 388 13.88 -8.70 -11.74
N GLY A 389 14.05 -7.79 -12.71
CA GLY A 389 13.20 -7.68 -13.89
C GLY A 389 11.80 -7.18 -13.55
N PHE A 390 10.90 -7.26 -14.52
CA PHE A 390 9.46 -7.09 -14.27
C PHE A 390 8.94 -8.37 -13.61
N ARG A 391 9.02 -8.46 -12.28
CA ARG A 391 8.35 -9.54 -11.55
C ARG A 391 6.96 -9.08 -11.18
N PRO A 392 5.90 -9.83 -11.54
CA PRO A 392 4.56 -9.62 -11.04
C PRO A 392 4.52 -9.96 -9.53
N PHE A 393 3.64 -9.24 -8.81
CA PHE A 393 3.27 -9.55 -7.43
C PHE A 393 2.38 -10.78 -7.37
#